data_4790ff5acd925622eab765f1c348b081
#
_entry.id   4790ff5acd925622eab765f1c348b081
#
_cell.length_a   1.000
_cell.length_b   1.000
_cell.length_c   1.000
_cell.angle_alpha   90.00
_cell.angle_beta   90.00
_cell.angle_gamma   90.00
#
_symmetry.space_group_name_H-M   'P 1'
#
loop_
_entity.id
_entity.type
_entity.pdbx_description
1 polymer ?
#
loop_
_entity_poly.entity_id
_entity_poly.type
_entity_poly.pdbx_seq_one_letter_code
_entity_poly.pdbx_strand_id
1 'polypeptide(L)'
;GLAALLTRLGAGSDIPIGSPIASRTDSALDDLVGFFVNTLVLRTDTSGNPSFRELVARVRAGNLSAYSHQDLPFERLVEVINPARSLSRHPLFQVMLALQNTAEVKLDLPGLSCGFERVATSSAKFDLSVSLGEERTADGAPAGIGGVVEYATDLFDRSTIEALIGRLVRLLEAAVAAPERAIRSLD
;
A
#
# COMPACT_ATOMS: atom_id res chain seq x y z
N GLY A 1 8.12 3.20 4.99
CA GLY A 1 7.86 4.65 4.95
C GLY A 1 6.48 5.01 5.47
N LEU A 2 5.40 4.53 4.82
CA LEU A 2 4.02 4.92 5.15
C LEU A 2 3.68 4.71 6.65
N ALA A 3 3.99 3.53 7.20
CA ALA A 3 3.75 3.27 8.63
C ALA A 3 4.54 4.22 9.56
N ALA A 4 5.80 4.54 9.21
CA ALA A 4 6.59 5.52 9.96
C ALA A 4 5.94 6.92 9.90
N LEU A 5 5.45 7.35 8.73
CA LEU A 5 4.73 8.62 8.60
C LEU A 5 3.47 8.63 9.45
N LEU A 6 2.62 7.60 9.37
CA LEU A 6 1.39 7.51 10.14
C LEU A 6 1.66 7.55 11.65
N THR A 7 2.71 6.86 12.12
CA THR A 7 3.14 6.92 13.53
C THR A 7 3.53 8.36 13.94
N ARG A 8 4.28 9.07 13.09
CA ARG A 8 4.67 10.47 13.35
C ARG A 8 3.48 11.43 13.35
N LEU A 9 2.43 11.09 12.62
CA LEU A 9 1.17 11.85 12.60
C LEU A 9 0.21 11.49 13.74
N GLY A 10 0.62 10.58 14.64
CA GLY A 10 -0.14 10.27 15.85
C GLY A 10 -1.07 9.06 15.73
N ALA A 11 -0.93 8.24 14.69
CA ALA A 11 -1.74 7.02 14.53
C ALA A 11 -1.37 5.88 15.50
N GLY A 12 -0.44 6.12 16.44
CA GLY A 12 0.04 5.10 17.36
C GLY A 12 1.26 4.34 16.83
N SER A 13 1.55 3.20 17.44
CA SER A 13 2.71 2.37 17.09
C SER A 13 2.36 1.03 16.44
N ASP A 14 1.12 0.64 16.44
CA ASP A 14 0.59 -0.54 15.73
C ASP A 14 -0.23 -0.05 14.53
N ILE A 15 0.35 -0.14 13.35
CA ILE A 15 -0.19 0.45 12.12
C ILE A 15 -0.72 -0.67 11.21
N PRO A 16 -2.04 -0.91 11.16
CA PRO A 16 -2.64 -1.85 10.23
C PRO A 16 -2.82 -1.18 8.87
N ILE A 17 -2.26 -1.81 7.83
CA ILE A 17 -2.39 -1.39 6.43
C ILE A 17 -2.97 -2.55 5.65
N GLY A 18 -4.07 -2.33 4.92
CA GLY A 18 -4.59 -3.29 3.96
C GLY A 18 -3.70 -3.35 2.72
N SER A 19 -3.51 -4.54 2.18
CA SER A 19 -2.76 -4.72 0.93
C SER A 19 -3.43 -5.79 0.06
N PRO A 20 -3.77 -5.48 -1.20
CA PRO A 20 -4.32 -6.48 -2.11
C PRO A 20 -3.23 -7.45 -2.54
N ILE A 21 -3.61 -8.71 -2.71
CA ILE A 21 -2.74 -9.76 -3.24
C ILE A 21 -3.47 -10.53 -4.35
N ALA A 22 -2.73 -11.05 -5.31
CA ALA A 22 -3.30 -11.77 -6.44
C ALA A 22 -3.87 -13.16 -6.08
N SER A 23 -3.44 -13.75 -4.96
CA SER A 23 -3.85 -15.09 -4.47
C SER A 23 -3.80 -16.20 -5.52
N ARG A 24 -2.89 -16.11 -6.49
CA ARG A 24 -2.59 -17.17 -7.45
C ARG A 24 -1.32 -17.87 -6.99
N THR A 25 -1.49 -18.85 -6.09
CA THR A 25 -0.37 -19.58 -5.46
C THR A 25 0.08 -20.79 -6.28
N ASP A 26 -0.72 -21.20 -7.27
CA ASP A 26 -0.43 -22.29 -8.18
C ASP A 26 -0.45 -21.80 -9.62
N SER A 27 0.57 -22.16 -10.41
CA SER A 27 0.68 -21.80 -11.83
C SER A 27 -0.49 -22.31 -12.68
N ALA A 28 -1.16 -23.38 -12.26
CA ALA A 28 -2.38 -23.87 -12.90
C ALA A 28 -3.54 -22.86 -12.85
N LEU A 29 -3.46 -21.85 -11.97
CA LEU A 29 -4.47 -20.80 -11.84
C LEU A 29 -4.20 -19.60 -12.76
N ASP A 30 -3.03 -19.50 -13.40
CA ASP A 30 -2.62 -18.31 -14.15
C ASP A 30 -3.52 -18.04 -15.35
N ASP A 31 -3.93 -19.10 -16.06
CA ASP A 31 -4.79 -19.01 -17.25
C ASP A 31 -6.29 -18.93 -16.92
N LEU A 32 -6.67 -19.05 -15.65
CA LEU A 32 -8.08 -19.00 -15.26
C LEU A 32 -8.57 -17.56 -15.16
N VAL A 33 -9.69 -17.29 -15.81
CA VAL A 33 -10.43 -16.03 -15.63
C VAL A 33 -11.31 -16.12 -14.39
N GLY A 34 -11.11 -15.22 -13.44
CA GLY A 34 -11.88 -15.20 -12.20
C GLY A 34 -11.41 -14.13 -11.21
N PHE A 35 -12.14 -13.98 -10.12
CA PHE A 35 -11.78 -13.09 -9.03
C PHE A 35 -10.94 -13.86 -7.98
N PHE A 36 -9.64 -13.66 -8.03
CA PHE A 36 -8.68 -14.31 -7.12
C PHE A 36 -8.08 -13.36 -6.08
N VAL A 37 -8.35 -12.06 -6.21
CA VAL A 37 -7.78 -11.06 -5.31
C VAL A 37 -8.26 -11.28 -3.87
N ASN A 38 -7.34 -11.32 -2.94
CA ASN A 38 -7.59 -11.29 -1.51
C ASN A 38 -6.94 -10.04 -0.90
N THR A 39 -7.28 -9.72 0.34
CA THR A 39 -6.71 -8.59 1.07
C THR A 39 -6.02 -9.08 2.33
N LEU A 40 -4.75 -8.74 2.49
CA LEU A 40 -4.01 -8.96 3.73
C LEU A 40 -4.05 -7.71 4.61
N VAL A 41 -4.04 -7.90 5.92
CA VAL A 41 -3.83 -6.84 6.91
C VAL A 41 -2.39 -6.92 7.39
N LEU A 42 -1.56 -6.01 6.87
CA LEU A 42 -0.14 -5.94 7.22
C LEU A 42 0.02 -5.01 8.43
N ARG A 43 0.24 -5.61 9.60
CA ARG A 43 0.45 -4.85 10.85
C ARG A 43 1.92 -4.52 11.01
N THR A 44 2.22 -3.24 11.10
CA THR A 44 3.57 -2.73 11.32
C THR A 44 3.73 -2.22 12.74
N ASP A 45 4.61 -2.86 13.52
CA ASP A 45 5.00 -2.38 14.85
C ASP A 45 6.15 -1.36 14.74
N THR A 46 5.84 -0.12 15.10
CA THR A 46 6.78 1.00 15.16
C THR A 46 7.19 1.37 16.60
N SER A 47 6.83 0.53 17.58
CA SER A 47 7.13 0.77 18.99
C SER A 47 8.64 0.81 19.27
N GLY A 48 9.03 1.51 20.33
CA GLY A 48 10.44 1.67 20.70
C GLY A 48 11.24 2.63 19.82
N ASN A 49 10.58 3.33 18.88
CA ASN A 49 11.23 4.29 17.98
C ASN A 49 12.43 3.69 17.22
N PRO A 50 12.22 2.59 16.44
CA PRO A 50 13.31 1.89 15.76
C PRO A 50 14.00 2.79 14.72
N SER A 51 15.20 2.43 14.32
CA SER A 51 15.81 2.97 13.10
C SER A 51 14.98 2.57 11.87
N PHE A 52 15.13 3.30 10.77
CA PHE A 52 14.42 2.94 9.53
C PHE A 52 14.82 1.54 9.04
N ARG A 53 16.09 1.17 9.19
CA ARG A 53 16.60 -0.18 8.85
C ARG A 53 15.94 -1.27 9.70
N GLU A 54 15.84 -1.06 11.02
CA GLU A 54 15.14 -2.01 11.91
C GLU A 54 13.66 -2.11 11.57
N LEU A 55 13.01 -0.98 11.25
CA LEU A 55 11.61 -0.98 10.83
C LEU A 55 11.42 -1.78 9.54
N VAL A 56 12.29 -1.64 8.54
CA VAL A 56 12.25 -2.43 7.30
C VAL A 56 12.38 -3.92 7.60
N ALA A 57 13.28 -4.31 8.52
CA ALA A 57 13.42 -5.70 8.94
C ALA A 57 12.15 -6.25 9.62
N ARG A 58 11.51 -5.47 10.52
CA ARG A 58 10.23 -5.83 11.15
C ARG A 58 9.12 -5.99 10.11
N VAL A 59 8.99 -5.03 9.20
CA VAL A 59 8.00 -5.09 8.10
C VAL A 59 8.21 -6.33 7.24
N ARG A 60 9.47 -6.63 6.86
CA ARG A 60 9.78 -7.83 6.08
C ARG A 60 9.33 -9.10 6.80
N ALA A 61 9.67 -9.24 8.07
CA ALA A 61 9.30 -10.41 8.86
C ALA A 61 7.78 -10.55 8.98
N GLY A 62 7.08 -9.46 9.30
CA GLY A 62 5.62 -9.42 9.40
C GLY A 62 4.92 -9.74 8.09
N ASN A 63 5.40 -9.17 6.98
CA ASN A 63 4.82 -9.41 5.66
C ASN A 63 5.03 -10.87 5.20
N LEU A 64 6.21 -11.43 5.40
CA LEU A 64 6.47 -12.85 5.08
C LEU A 64 5.54 -13.78 5.90
N SER A 65 5.33 -13.47 7.17
CA SER A 65 4.38 -14.20 8.00
C SER A 65 2.94 -14.04 7.48
N ALA A 66 2.52 -12.84 7.08
CA ALA A 66 1.19 -12.63 6.51
C ALA A 66 1.00 -13.38 5.19
N TYR A 67 2.00 -13.36 4.30
CA TYR A 67 1.96 -14.09 3.03
C TYR A 67 1.89 -15.61 3.22
N SER A 68 2.49 -16.17 4.27
CA SER A 68 2.35 -17.61 4.55
C SER A 68 0.93 -18.02 4.95
N HIS A 69 0.04 -17.06 5.22
CA HIS A 69 -1.37 -17.29 5.57
C HIS A 69 -2.34 -16.61 4.57
N GLN A 70 -1.88 -16.32 3.35
CA GLN A 70 -2.64 -15.55 2.35
C GLN A 70 -3.87 -16.28 1.82
N ASP A 71 -3.97 -17.59 2.03
CA ASP A 71 -5.12 -18.40 1.59
C ASP A 71 -6.37 -18.18 2.46
N LEU A 72 -6.23 -17.54 3.63
CA LEU A 72 -7.39 -17.19 4.47
C LEU A 72 -8.11 -15.97 3.84
N PRO A 73 -9.39 -16.13 3.40
CA PRO A 73 -10.17 -15.01 2.87
C PRO A 73 -10.35 -13.90 3.90
N PHE A 74 -10.27 -12.65 3.44
CA PHE A 74 -10.42 -11.48 4.32
C PHE A 74 -11.73 -11.49 5.11
N GLU A 75 -12.84 -11.87 4.47
CA GLU A 75 -14.15 -11.97 5.11
C GLU A 75 -14.15 -12.97 6.27
N ARG A 76 -13.43 -14.09 6.09
CA ARG A 76 -13.31 -15.10 7.15
C ARG A 76 -12.49 -14.59 8.32
N LEU A 77 -11.44 -13.81 8.03
CA LEU A 77 -10.65 -13.13 9.07
C LEU A 77 -11.53 -12.17 9.88
N VAL A 78 -12.37 -11.36 9.21
CA VAL A 78 -13.30 -10.44 9.86
C VAL A 78 -14.32 -11.18 10.72
N GLU A 79 -14.86 -12.32 10.26
CA GLU A 79 -15.78 -13.16 11.05
C GLU A 79 -15.13 -13.66 12.34
N VAL A 80 -13.89 -14.17 12.24
CA VAL A 80 -13.17 -14.76 13.40
C VAL A 80 -12.80 -13.68 14.42
N ILE A 81 -12.29 -12.54 13.97
CA ILE A 81 -11.92 -11.43 14.86
C ILE A 81 -13.16 -10.73 15.42
N ASN A 82 -14.27 -10.74 14.66
CA ASN A 82 -15.55 -10.12 15.03
C ASN A 82 -15.39 -8.70 15.59
N PRO A 83 -14.75 -7.76 14.84
CA PRO A 83 -14.56 -6.40 15.31
C PRO A 83 -15.90 -5.67 15.45
N ALA A 84 -15.92 -4.60 16.25
CA ALA A 84 -17.10 -3.75 16.35
C ALA A 84 -17.50 -3.23 14.98
N ARG A 85 -18.74 -3.52 14.56
CA ARG A 85 -19.23 -3.12 13.23
C ARG A 85 -19.54 -1.62 13.21
N SER A 86 -19.07 -0.96 12.15
CA SER A 86 -19.36 0.45 11.87
C SER A 86 -19.67 0.59 10.38
N LEU A 87 -20.64 1.42 10.05
CA LEU A 87 -20.95 1.76 8.65
C LEU A 87 -19.98 2.82 8.10
N SER A 88 -19.26 3.52 8.99
CA SER A 88 -18.36 4.62 8.63
C SER A 88 -16.87 4.21 8.62
N ARG A 89 -16.55 2.95 8.93
CA ARG A 89 -15.14 2.49 9.02
C ARG A 89 -14.99 1.08 8.50
N HIS A 90 -13.94 0.85 7.74
CA HIS A 90 -13.53 -0.50 7.37
C HIS A 90 -13.14 -1.31 8.62
N PRO A 91 -13.50 -2.61 8.73
CA PRO A 91 -13.43 -3.35 9.99
C PRO A 91 -12.03 -3.48 10.58
N LEU A 92 -10.97 -3.62 9.79
CA LEU A 92 -9.63 -3.93 10.28
C LEU A 92 -8.57 -2.87 9.96
N PHE A 93 -8.79 -2.03 8.97
CA PHE A 93 -7.86 -0.98 8.56
C PHE A 93 -8.60 0.15 7.85
N GLN A 94 -8.01 1.33 7.78
CA GLN A 94 -8.53 2.50 7.06
C GLN A 94 -7.62 2.92 5.90
N VAL A 95 -6.38 2.43 5.90
CA VAL A 95 -5.37 2.77 4.89
C VAL A 95 -5.05 1.53 4.06
N MET A 96 -5.18 1.66 2.73
CA MET A 96 -4.80 0.65 1.75
C MET A 96 -3.47 1.04 1.09
N LEU A 97 -2.58 0.08 0.90
CA LEU A 97 -1.35 0.25 0.14
C LEU A 97 -1.24 -0.87 -0.90
N ALA A 98 -1.19 -0.48 -2.16
CA ALA A 98 -0.93 -1.39 -3.27
C ALA A 98 0.39 -1.02 -3.95
N LEU A 99 1.28 -2.00 -4.13
CA LEU A 99 2.45 -1.87 -4.99
C LEU A 99 2.19 -2.66 -6.27
N GLN A 100 2.04 -1.94 -7.38
CA GLN A 100 1.82 -2.53 -8.69
C GLN A 100 3.16 -3.01 -9.25
N ASN A 101 3.33 -4.32 -9.29
CA ASN A 101 4.51 -4.98 -9.85
C ASN A 101 4.18 -5.80 -11.11
N THR A 102 2.96 -5.64 -11.63
CA THR A 102 2.52 -6.28 -12.88
C THR A 102 3.10 -5.52 -14.05
N ALA A 103 3.67 -6.23 -15.02
CA ALA A 103 4.14 -5.62 -16.26
C ALA A 103 2.99 -4.87 -16.96
N GLU A 104 3.29 -3.67 -17.49
CA GLU A 104 2.32 -2.94 -18.30
C GLU A 104 1.93 -3.76 -19.53
N VAL A 105 0.63 -3.98 -19.68
CA VAL A 105 0.11 -4.62 -20.89
C VAL A 105 0.21 -3.61 -22.03
N LYS A 106 1.15 -3.84 -22.96
CA LYS A 106 1.21 -3.07 -24.20
C LYS A 106 0.17 -3.64 -25.16
N LEU A 107 -0.83 -2.83 -25.46
CA LEU A 107 -1.83 -3.17 -26.47
C LEU A 107 -1.26 -2.75 -27.84
N ASP A 108 -0.75 -3.70 -28.60
CA ASP A 108 -0.23 -3.46 -29.96
C ASP A 108 -1.33 -3.81 -30.97
N LEU A 109 -1.99 -2.77 -31.49
CA LEU A 109 -3.03 -2.92 -32.51
C LEU A 109 -2.53 -2.31 -33.81
N PRO A 110 -2.51 -3.07 -34.94
CA PRO A 110 -2.00 -2.58 -36.21
C PRO A 110 -2.67 -1.28 -36.66
N GLY A 111 -1.86 -0.23 -36.85
CA GLY A 111 -2.33 1.09 -37.31
C GLY A 111 -2.98 1.97 -36.25
N LEU A 112 -2.96 1.56 -34.96
CA LEU A 112 -3.51 2.34 -33.85
C LEU A 112 -2.44 2.63 -32.79
N SER A 113 -2.48 3.83 -32.24
CA SER A 113 -1.71 4.19 -31.04
C SER A 113 -2.64 4.07 -29.84
N CYS A 114 -2.33 3.14 -28.92
CA CYS A 114 -3.14 2.88 -27.75
C CYS A 114 -2.47 3.44 -26.51
N GLY A 115 -3.26 4.02 -25.60
CA GLY A 115 -2.83 4.48 -24.30
C GLY A 115 -3.87 4.14 -23.22
N PHE A 116 -3.44 4.08 -21.98
CA PHE A 116 -4.34 3.90 -20.83
C PHE A 116 -4.63 5.25 -20.19
N GLU A 117 -5.92 5.56 -20.03
CA GLU A 117 -6.37 6.72 -19.28
C GLU A 117 -7.09 6.25 -18.01
N ARG A 118 -6.73 6.84 -16.88
CA ARG A 118 -7.38 6.55 -15.60
C ARG A 118 -8.66 7.37 -15.48
N VAL A 119 -9.76 6.69 -15.32
CA VAL A 119 -11.06 7.31 -15.05
C VAL A 119 -11.30 7.34 -13.54
N ALA A 120 -11.46 8.52 -12.97
CA ALA A 120 -11.82 8.68 -11.56
C ALA A 120 -13.28 8.25 -11.34
N THR A 121 -13.51 7.39 -10.34
CA THR A 121 -14.85 6.87 -10.02
C THR A 121 -15.66 7.77 -9.09
N SER A 122 -15.08 8.87 -8.59
CA SER A 122 -15.66 9.80 -7.61
C SER A 122 -16.14 9.14 -6.30
N SER A 123 -15.59 7.95 -5.99
CA SER A 123 -15.88 7.22 -4.74
C SER A 123 -14.60 6.64 -4.17
N ALA A 124 -14.39 6.79 -2.86
CA ALA A 124 -13.30 6.17 -2.12
C ALA A 124 -13.84 4.98 -1.31
N LYS A 125 -13.18 3.82 -1.43
CA LYS A 125 -13.53 2.61 -0.66
C LYS A 125 -12.95 2.63 0.75
N PHE A 126 -11.83 3.32 0.93
CA PHE A 126 -11.10 3.45 2.20
C PHE A 126 -10.87 4.92 2.50
N ASP A 127 -10.52 5.23 3.75
CA ASP A 127 -10.19 6.60 4.12
C ASP A 127 -9.02 7.12 3.25
N LEU A 128 -8.03 6.27 3.01
CA LEU A 128 -6.85 6.55 2.19
C LEU A 128 -6.39 5.30 1.44
N SER A 129 -6.22 5.40 0.13
CA SER A 129 -5.61 4.38 -0.72
C SER A 129 -4.39 4.93 -1.42
N VAL A 130 -3.26 4.25 -1.28
CA VAL A 130 -1.99 4.60 -1.91
C VAL A 130 -1.63 3.48 -2.89
N SER A 131 -1.64 3.78 -4.19
CA SER A 131 -1.22 2.85 -5.24
C SER A 131 0.09 3.34 -5.83
N LEU A 132 1.13 2.52 -5.72
CA LEU A 132 2.47 2.83 -6.20
C LEU A 132 2.89 1.85 -7.28
N GLY A 133 3.76 2.28 -8.18
CA GLY A 133 4.38 1.45 -9.21
C GLY A 133 5.81 1.88 -9.46
N GLU A 134 6.65 0.94 -9.88
CA GLU A 134 7.99 1.26 -10.34
C GLU A 134 7.91 1.93 -11.72
N GLU A 135 8.60 3.04 -11.86
CA GLU A 135 8.80 3.69 -13.16
C GLU A 135 10.12 3.22 -13.76
N ARG A 136 10.11 3.00 -15.07
CA ARG A 136 11.28 2.59 -15.84
C ARG A 136 11.44 3.48 -17.07
N THR A 137 12.68 3.72 -17.42
CA THR A 137 13.03 4.39 -18.69
C THR A 137 12.74 3.47 -19.89
N ALA A 138 12.77 4.00 -21.10
CA ALA A 138 12.51 3.25 -22.32
C ALA A 138 13.46 2.06 -22.54
N ASP A 139 14.68 2.14 -21.98
CA ASP A 139 15.71 1.09 -21.97
C ASP A 139 15.59 0.13 -20.76
N GLY A 140 14.52 0.29 -19.92
CA GLY A 140 14.22 -0.59 -18.81
C GLY A 140 14.95 -0.26 -17.49
N ALA A 141 15.76 0.80 -17.45
CA ALA A 141 16.42 1.21 -16.21
C ALA A 141 15.43 1.79 -15.20
N PRO A 142 15.67 1.66 -13.88
CA PRO A 142 14.82 2.25 -12.85
C PRO A 142 14.76 3.77 -13.00
N ALA A 143 13.54 4.34 -13.02
CA ALA A 143 13.30 5.78 -13.16
C ALA A 143 12.60 6.40 -11.92
N GLY A 144 12.29 5.57 -10.92
CA GLY A 144 11.66 6.02 -9.69
C GLY A 144 10.42 5.21 -9.32
N ILE A 145 9.60 5.80 -8.46
CA ILE A 145 8.32 5.27 -8.03
C ILE A 145 7.28 6.35 -8.23
N GLY A 146 6.29 6.06 -9.05
CA GLY A 146 5.14 6.91 -9.25
C GLY A 146 3.89 6.31 -8.62
N GLY A 147 2.81 7.10 -8.54
CA GLY A 147 1.58 6.54 -8.01
C GLY A 147 0.42 7.50 -7.92
N VAL A 148 -0.66 6.98 -7.35
CA VAL A 148 -1.91 7.71 -7.14
C VAL A 148 -2.36 7.53 -5.71
N VAL A 149 -2.90 8.61 -5.14
CA VAL A 149 -3.55 8.60 -3.82
C VAL A 149 -5.03 8.92 -4.02
N GLU A 150 -5.88 7.98 -3.61
CA GLU A 150 -7.33 8.15 -3.51
C GLU A 150 -7.69 8.33 -2.03
N TYR A 151 -8.62 9.22 -1.74
CA TYR A 151 -9.00 9.55 -0.37
C TYR A 151 -10.47 9.92 -0.26
N ALA A 152 -11.04 9.71 0.93
CA ALA A 152 -12.40 10.13 1.23
C ALA A 152 -12.46 11.65 1.46
N THR A 153 -13.16 12.37 0.59
CA THR A 153 -13.29 13.83 0.66
C THR A 153 -14.11 14.32 1.85
N ASP A 154 -14.87 13.43 2.49
CA ASP A 154 -15.55 13.72 3.76
C ASP A 154 -14.57 13.76 4.96
N LEU A 155 -13.36 13.21 4.81
CA LEU A 155 -12.34 13.14 5.86
C LEU A 155 -11.15 14.04 5.59
N PHE A 156 -10.80 14.26 4.33
CA PHE A 156 -9.57 14.96 3.96
C PHE A 156 -9.80 16.01 2.88
N ASP A 157 -9.23 17.17 3.07
CA ASP A 157 -9.07 18.14 2.01
C ASP A 157 -7.89 17.78 1.11
N ARG A 158 -7.96 18.21 -0.15
CA ARG A 158 -6.90 17.99 -1.14
C ARG A 158 -5.53 18.49 -0.66
N SER A 159 -5.49 19.68 -0.06
CA SER A 159 -4.26 20.28 0.47
C SER A 159 -3.63 19.42 1.59
N THR A 160 -4.45 18.78 2.41
CA THR A 160 -4.00 17.85 3.46
C THR A 160 -3.32 16.62 2.84
N ILE A 161 -3.90 16.06 1.77
CA ILE A 161 -3.32 14.92 1.07
C ILE A 161 -2.03 15.30 0.35
N GLU A 162 -1.99 16.44 -0.33
CA GLU A 162 -0.77 16.95 -0.97
C GLU A 162 0.36 17.15 0.05
N ALA A 163 0.05 17.70 1.23
CA ALA A 163 1.01 17.85 2.31
C ALA A 163 1.48 16.50 2.87
N LEU A 164 0.57 15.51 2.99
CA LEU A 164 0.89 14.15 3.43
C LEU A 164 1.85 13.46 2.46
N ILE A 165 1.58 13.55 1.15
CA ILE A 165 2.45 13.02 0.09
C ILE A 165 3.84 13.68 0.18
N GLY A 166 3.89 15.00 0.27
CA GLY A 166 5.17 15.72 0.40
C GLY A 166 5.98 15.32 1.65
N ARG A 167 5.29 15.04 2.77
CA ARG A 167 5.94 14.52 3.98
C ARG A 167 6.44 13.10 3.80
N LEU A 168 5.69 12.24 3.08
CA LEU A 168 6.12 10.87 2.79
C LEU A 168 7.38 10.87 1.95
N VAL A 169 7.44 11.68 0.90
CA VAL A 169 8.61 11.79 0.02
C VAL A 169 9.85 12.22 0.82
N ARG A 170 9.75 13.33 1.57
CA ARG A 170 10.87 13.80 2.41
C ARG A 170 11.32 12.77 3.44
N LEU A 171 10.37 12.09 4.10
CA LEU A 171 10.70 11.02 5.05
C LEU A 171 11.46 9.88 4.37
N LEU A 172 11.07 9.49 3.17
CA LEU A 172 11.75 8.42 2.42
C LEU A 172 13.15 8.87 1.98
N GLU A 173 13.31 10.10 1.50
CA GLU A 173 14.62 10.68 1.16
C GLU A 173 15.56 10.70 2.38
N ALA A 174 15.07 11.19 3.53
CA ALA A 174 15.83 11.22 4.78
C ALA A 174 16.18 9.80 5.26
N ALA A 175 15.24 8.85 5.12
CA ALA A 175 15.46 7.45 5.50
C ALA A 175 16.49 6.74 4.63
N VAL A 176 16.53 7.03 3.33
CA VAL A 176 17.55 6.50 2.41
C VAL A 176 18.91 7.11 2.72
N ALA A 177 18.97 8.42 2.98
CA ALA A 177 20.21 9.12 3.33
C ALA A 177 20.80 8.67 4.68
N ALA A 178 19.96 8.33 5.66
CA ALA A 178 20.38 7.97 7.00
C ALA A 178 19.53 6.82 7.61
N PRO A 179 19.65 5.57 7.09
CA PRO A 179 18.77 4.46 7.46
C PRO A 179 18.91 4.00 8.92
N GLU A 180 20.00 4.36 9.59
CA GLU A 180 20.24 4.07 11.00
C GLU A 180 19.60 5.08 11.95
N ARG A 181 19.05 6.20 11.43
CA ARG A 181 18.34 7.16 12.26
C ARG A 181 16.97 6.61 12.68
N ALA A 182 16.61 6.91 13.92
CA ALA A 182 15.30 6.57 14.46
C ALA A 182 14.19 7.26 13.67
N ILE A 183 13.07 6.57 13.42
CA ILE A 183 11.99 7.04 12.53
C ILE A 183 11.37 8.37 12.99
N ARG A 184 11.39 8.68 14.27
CA ARG A 184 10.90 9.98 14.80
C ARG A 184 11.86 11.13 14.57
N SER A 185 13.13 10.83 14.27
CA SER A 185 14.20 11.82 14.04
C SER A 185 14.46 12.09 12.55
N LEU A 186 13.75 11.41 11.64
CA LEU A 186 13.80 11.68 10.21
C LEU A 186 12.97 12.94 9.92
N ASP A 187 13.55 13.93 9.27
CA ASP A 187 12.91 15.22 8.96
C ASP A 187 12.32 15.20 7.56
#